data_b2dc95c22045025590086c7ab0d326c0
#
_entry.id   b2dc95c22045025590086c7ab0d326c0
#
_cell.length_a   1.000
_cell.length_b   1.000
_cell.length_c   1.000
_cell.angle_alpha   90.00
_cell.angle_beta   90.00
_cell.angle_gamma   90.00
#
_symmetry.space_group_name_H-M   'P 1'
#
loop_
_entity.id
_entity.type
_entity.pdbx_description
1 polymer ?
#
loop_
_entity_poly.entity_id
_entity_poly.type
_entity_poly.pdbx_seq_one_letter_code
_entity_poly.pdbx_strand_id
1 'polypeptide(L)'
;MILAGYIGGTKTILSLLTKDKSGQLICQNEQVFHSQHFLAFNDILDDFLPQDCLIKSACFGVAGPIINQRCQTTNLPWLLEAEVLKIRFLGAQIKLINDLEAMALGMLHLSDDELLELNPNAEAQAGNIAVIAPGTGLGQALLFWDGYIHHSIATEGGHTDFAPVNNRQDLLLEYLRSLYPDHVSYERILSGIGFSHLYDFICAKKIAQPSILVPQLSDAVDRNAIISQLGVEGTDKACIETLKLFVEILGAETGNLTLKSLATGGVFIGGGICPNIITALQDGVFIDAFKAKGRFNALLDKVSIKLSLNPRTPLLGAIKYFS
;
A
#
# COMPACT_ATOMS: atom_id res chain seq x y z
N MET A 1 -12.78 -15.80 21.45
CA MET A 1 -11.51 -15.29 20.91
C MET A 1 -11.79 -14.29 19.79
N ILE A 2 -10.80 -13.50 19.40
CA ILE A 2 -10.84 -12.59 18.27
C ILE A 2 -9.93 -13.17 17.19
N LEU A 3 -10.38 -13.23 15.95
CA LEU A 3 -9.58 -13.66 14.82
C LEU A 3 -9.31 -12.45 13.92
N ALA A 4 -8.06 -12.21 13.59
CA ALA A 4 -7.68 -11.18 12.64
C ALA A 4 -6.86 -11.78 11.51
N GLY A 5 -7.01 -11.25 10.31
CA GLY A 5 -6.25 -11.73 9.17
C GLY A 5 -5.92 -10.67 8.14
N TYR A 6 -4.79 -10.85 7.48
CA TYR A 6 -4.45 -10.20 6.22
C TYR A 6 -4.42 -11.26 5.12
N ILE A 7 -5.20 -11.07 4.07
CA ILE A 7 -5.37 -12.03 2.99
C ILE A 7 -4.88 -11.39 1.69
N GLY A 8 -3.64 -11.70 1.37
CA GLY A 8 -2.99 -11.27 0.12
C GLY A 8 -2.88 -12.40 -0.90
N GLY A 9 -2.61 -12.05 -2.15
CA GLY A 9 -2.50 -13.03 -3.25
C GLY A 9 -1.36 -14.05 -3.09
N THR A 10 -0.27 -13.68 -2.41
CA THR A 10 0.89 -14.54 -2.18
C THR A 10 0.89 -15.14 -0.78
N LYS A 11 0.54 -14.34 0.23
CA LYS A 11 0.55 -14.75 1.64
C LYS A 11 -0.74 -14.38 2.35
N THR A 12 -1.18 -15.23 3.25
CA THR A 12 -2.23 -14.98 4.25
C THR A 12 -1.61 -15.04 5.63
N ILE A 13 -1.89 -14.07 6.48
CA ILE A 13 -1.44 -14.03 7.88
C ILE A 13 -2.68 -14.04 8.75
N LEU A 14 -2.75 -14.98 9.67
CA LEU A 14 -3.82 -15.08 10.67
C LEU A 14 -3.25 -14.90 12.06
N SER A 15 -3.98 -14.16 12.91
CA SER A 15 -3.67 -13.94 14.33
C SER A 15 -4.90 -14.22 15.17
N LEU A 16 -4.76 -15.10 16.15
CA LEU A 16 -5.78 -15.47 17.14
C LEU A 16 -5.49 -14.75 18.44
N LEU A 17 -6.45 -13.98 18.95
CA LEU A 17 -6.25 -13.10 20.09
C LEU A 17 -7.31 -13.32 21.18
N THR A 18 -6.90 -13.00 22.41
CA THR A 18 -7.79 -12.87 23.57
C THR A 18 -7.66 -11.48 24.17
N LYS A 19 -8.69 -11.02 24.92
CA LYS A 19 -8.55 -9.84 25.78
C LYS A 19 -8.19 -10.30 27.20
N ASP A 20 -7.19 -9.65 27.79
CA ASP A 20 -6.89 -9.85 29.22
C ASP A 20 -7.90 -9.12 30.11
N LYS A 21 -7.68 -9.13 31.45
CA LYS A 21 -8.55 -8.48 32.42
C LYS A 21 -8.59 -6.95 32.28
N SER A 22 -7.56 -6.36 31.66
CA SER A 22 -7.49 -4.92 31.37
C SER A 22 -8.11 -4.54 30.02
N GLY A 23 -8.52 -5.53 29.23
CA GLY A 23 -9.04 -5.35 27.86
C GLY A 23 -7.93 -5.32 26.79
N GLN A 24 -6.66 -5.49 27.17
CA GLN A 24 -5.55 -5.52 26.22
C GLN A 24 -5.58 -6.81 25.40
N LEU A 25 -5.29 -6.68 24.10
CA LEU A 25 -5.21 -7.81 23.19
C LEU A 25 -3.91 -8.59 23.39
N ILE A 26 -4.04 -9.90 23.61
CA ILE A 26 -2.92 -10.83 23.73
C ILE A 26 -2.99 -11.82 22.57
N CYS A 27 -1.95 -11.86 21.75
CA CYS A 27 -1.80 -12.85 20.68
C CYS A 27 -1.57 -14.23 21.29
N GLN A 28 -2.42 -15.18 20.94
CA GLN A 28 -2.34 -16.59 21.38
C GLN A 28 -1.64 -17.45 20.32
N ASN A 29 -1.90 -17.17 19.04
CA ASN A 29 -1.29 -17.85 17.91
C ASN A 29 -1.24 -16.89 16.73
N GLU A 30 -0.18 -16.97 15.95
CA GLU A 30 -0.04 -16.26 14.68
C GLU A 30 0.72 -17.15 13.70
N GLN A 31 0.22 -17.20 12.46
CA GLN A 31 0.82 -18.02 11.42
C GLN A 31 0.71 -17.36 10.05
N VAL A 32 1.75 -17.59 9.24
CA VAL A 32 1.82 -17.14 7.84
C VAL A 32 1.61 -18.35 6.94
N PHE A 33 0.73 -18.22 5.97
CA PHE A 33 0.42 -19.23 4.97
C PHE A 33 0.77 -18.75 3.58
N HIS A 34 1.27 -19.63 2.71
CA HIS A 34 1.37 -19.36 1.29
C HIS A 34 -0.01 -19.53 0.65
N SER A 35 -0.68 -18.42 0.34
CA SER A 35 -2.08 -18.42 -0.11
C SER A 35 -2.34 -19.37 -1.28
N GLN A 36 -1.42 -19.42 -2.24
CA GLN A 36 -1.53 -20.23 -3.46
C GLN A 36 -1.48 -21.76 -3.22
N HIS A 37 -1.07 -22.21 -2.03
CA HIS A 37 -1.05 -23.63 -1.69
C HIS A 37 -2.43 -24.16 -1.25
N PHE A 38 -3.44 -23.29 -1.12
CA PHE A 38 -4.77 -23.64 -0.64
C PHE A 38 -5.83 -23.36 -1.71
N LEU A 39 -6.80 -24.24 -1.84
CA LEU A 39 -7.89 -24.10 -2.80
C LEU A 39 -8.94 -23.09 -2.33
N ALA A 40 -9.16 -22.99 -1.02
CA ALA A 40 -10.11 -22.09 -0.41
C ALA A 40 -9.57 -21.49 0.89
N PHE A 41 -10.08 -20.31 1.28
CA PHE A 41 -9.73 -19.69 2.55
C PHE A 41 -10.13 -20.55 3.76
N ASN A 42 -11.21 -21.33 3.62
CA ASN A 42 -11.64 -22.25 4.68
C ASN A 42 -10.59 -23.31 5.01
N ASP A 43 -9.81 -23.76 4.03
CA ASP A 43 -8.75 -24.76 4.26
C ASP A 43 -7.66 -24.19 5.20
N ILE A 44 -7.30 -22.91 5.01
CA ILE A 44 -6.39 -22.20 5.93
C ILE A 44 -6.99 -22.09 7.34
N LEU A 45 -8.29 -21.78 7.44
CA LEU A 45 -8.96 -21.69 8.73
C LEU A 45 -9.00 -23.05 9.45
N ASP A 46 -9.14 -24.16 8.72
CA ASP A 46 -9.11 -25.50 9.29
C ASP A 46 -7.73 -25.87 9.83
N ASP A 47 -6.67 -25.46 9.12
CA ASP A 47 -5.28 -25.68 9.56
C ASP A 47 -4.87 -24.80 10.75
N PHE A 48 -5.42 -23.57 10.82
CA PHE A 48 -5.00 -22.58 11.80
C PHE A 48 -5.71 -22.69 13.15
N LEU A 49 -7.03 -22.96 13.12
CA LEU A 49 -7.85 -22.86 14.31
C LEU A 49 -7.81 -24.16 15.13
N PRO A 50 -7.58 -24.10 16.46
CA PRO A 50 -7.76 -25.25 17.32
C PRO A 50 -9.19 -25.80 17.26
N GLN A 51 -9.34 -27.11 17.47
CA GLN A 51 -10.67 -27.71 17.67
C GLN A 51 -11.40 -27.00 18.81
N ASP A 52 -12.70 -26.80 18.66
CA ASP A 52 -13.58 -26.14 19.64
C ASP A 52 -13.24 -24.66 19.96
N CYS A 53 -12.48 -24.00 19.07
CA CYS A 53 -12.16 -22.57 19.22
C CYS A 53 -13.40 -21.70 18.98
N LEU A 54 -13.93 -21.05 20.03
CA LEU A 54 -15.06 -20.13 19.91
C LEU A 54 -14.59 -18.74 19.49
N ILE A 55 -14.84 -18.37 18.24
CA ILE A 55 -14.59 -17.03 17.73
C ILE A 55 -15.81 -16.14 18.04
N LYS A 56 -15.59 -14.97 18.66
CA LYS A 56 -16.62 -13.96 18.96
C LYS A 56 -16.67 -12.87 17.89
N SER A 57 -15.52 -12.50 17.35
CA SER A 57 -15.42 -11.53 16.26
C SER A 57 -14.23 -11.84 15.37
N ALA A 58 -14.34 -11.51 14.07
CA ALA A 58 -13.24 -11.64 13.13
C ALA A 58 -13.22 -10.46 12.15
N CYS A 59 -12.01 -9.93 11.89
CA CYS A 59 -11.77 -8.95 10.86
C CYS A 59 -10.69 -9.43 9.89
N PHE A 60 -10.96 -9.30 8.59
CA PHE A 60 -10.03 -9.69 7.54
C PHE A 60 -9.80 -8.53 6.58
N GLY A 61 -8.53 -8.08 6.46
CA GLY A 61 -8.07 -7.21 5.38
C GLY A 61 -7.78 -8.04 4.15
N VAL A 62 -8.51 -7.81 3.06
CA VAL A 62 -8.48 -8.68 1.87
C VAL A 62 -8.03 -7.88 0.66
N ALA A 63 -7.08 -8.41 -0.10
CA ALA A 63 -6.64 -7.83 -1.37
C ALA A 63 -7.73 -8.00 -2.44
N GLY A 64 -8.52 -6.96 -2.61
CA GLY A 64 -9.63 -6.87 -3.57
C GLY A 64 -10.76 -5.97 -3.09
N PRO A 65 -11.67 -5.58 -3.98
CA PRO A 65 -12.80 -4.71 -3.64
C PRO A 65 -13.81 -5.45 -2.73
N ILE A 66 -14.24 -4.77 -1.67
CA ILE A 66 -15.27 -5.27 -0.77
C ILE A 66 -16.62 -4.64 -1.14
N ILE A 67 -17.55 -5.45 -1.63
CA ILE A 67 -18.90 -5.02 -1.99
C ILE A 67 -19.91 -5.83 -1.17
N ASN A 68 -20.75 -5.18 -0.38
CA ASN A 68 -21.75 -5.84 0.47
C ASN A 68 -21.15 -6.95 1.36
N GLN A 69 -19.97 -6.69 1.94
CA GLN A 69 -19.24 -7.64 2.79
C GLN A 69 -18.90 -8.96 2.05
N ARG A 70 -18.62 -8.88 0.75
CA ARG A 70 -18.15 -9.95 -0.11
C ARG A 70 -16.91 -9.49 -0.88
N CYS A 71 -15.97 -10.39 -1.12
CA CYS A 71 -14.79 -10.17 -1.92
C CYS A 71 -14.49 -11.37 -2.80
N GLN A 72 -14.48 -11.16 -4.12
CA GLN A 72 -13.78 -12.05 -5.03
C GLN A 72 -12.33 -11.60 -5.05
N THR A 73 -11.42 -12.38 -4.51
CA THR A 73 -10.00 -12.01 -4.46
C THR A 73 -9.41 -11.88 -5.86
N THR A 74 -8.53 -10.89 -6.06
CA THR A 74 -8.01 -10.56 -7.40
C THR A 74 -7.05 -11.64 -7.94
N ASN A 75 -6.21 -12.21 -7.06
CA ASN A 75 -5.10 -13.09 -7.44
C ASN A 75 -5.25 -14.54 -6.92
N LEU A 76 -6.41 -14.88 -6.40
CA LEU A 76 -6.75 -16.20 -5.88
C LEU A 76 -8.16 -16.56 -6.33
N PRO A 77 -8.50 -17.86 -6.43
CA PRO A 77 -9.85 -18.28 -6.81
C PRO A 77 -10.88 -18.14 -5.68
N TRP A 78 -10.54 -17.46 -4.59
CA TRP A 78 -11.34 -17.44 -3.37
C TRP A 78 -12.45 -16.40 -3.42
N LEU A 79 -13.64 -16.80 -2.98
CA LEU A 79 -14.74 -15.94 -2.65
C LEU A 79 -14.89 -15.90 -1.13
N LEU A 80 -14.70 -14.70 -0.55
CA LEU A 80 -14.94 -14.49 0.88
C LEU A 80 -16.28 -13.78 1.06
N GLU A 81 -17.10 -14.31 1.96
CA GLU A 81 -18.41 -13.75 2.30
C GLU A 81 -18.57 -13.71 3.82
N ALA A 82 -18.84 -12.53 4.38
CA ALA A 82 -18.97 -12.37 5.83
C ALA A 82 -20.10 -13.21 6.41
N GLU A 83 -21.22 -13.37 5.70
CA GLU A 83 -22.34 -14.21 6.16
C GLU A 83 -21.98 -15.70 6.20
N VAL A 84 -21.20 -16.22 5.26
CA VAL A 84 -20.70 -17.60 5.28
C VAL A 84 -19.77 -17.82 6.46
N LEU A 85 -18.85 -16.87 6.70
CA LEU A 85 -17.94 -16.92 7.86
C LEU A 85 -18.69 -16.79 9.19
N LYS A 86 -19.74 -15.99 9.23
CA LYS A 86 -20.62 -15.84 10.41
C LYS A 86 -21.32 -17.14 10.76
N ILE A 87 -21.81 -17.87 9.75
CA ILE A 87 -22.39 -19.21 9.96
C ILE A 87 -21.31 -20.18 10.49
N ARG A 88 -20.13 -20.20 9.88
CA ARG A 88 -19.00 -21.04 10.32
C ARG A 88 -18.65 -20.78 11.80
N PHE A 89 -18.65 -19.52 12.22
CA PHE A 89 -18.28 -19.11 13.57
C PHE A 89 -19.50 -18.89 14.51
N LEU A 90 -20.59 -19.60 14.27
CA LEU A 90 -21.77 -19.66 15.15
C LEU A 90 -22.35 -18.29 15.52
N GLY A 91 -22.39 -17.35 14.58
CA GLY A 91 -22.96 -16.03 14.77
C GLY A 91 -21.97 -14.95 15.24
N ALA A 92 -20.66 -15.18 15.10
CA ALA A 92 -19.63 -14.19 15.38
C ALA A 92 -19.84 -12.88 14.58
N GLN A 93 -19.34 -11.76 15.11
CA GLN A 93 -19.24 -10.52 14.34
C GLN A 93 -18.12 -10.64 13.29
N ILE A 94 -18.48 -10.59 12.02
CA ILE A 94 -17.53 -10.68 10.93
C ILE A 94 -17.44 -9.36 10.18
N LYS A 95 -16.20 -8.94 9.88
CA LYS A 95 -15.94 -7.77 9.04
C LYS A 95 -14.90 -8.13 7.97
N LEU A 96 -15.25 -7.84 6.73
CA LEU A 96 -14.28 -7.77 5.62
C LEU A 96 -13.99 -6.31 5.32
N ILE A 97 -12.74 -5.97 5.22
CA ILE A 97 -12.24 -4.65 4.82
C ILE A 97 -11.23 -4.83 3.68
N ASN A 98 -11.07 -3.83 2.83
CA ASN A 98 -10.03 -3.86 1.81
C ASN A 98 -8.64 -3.83 2.49
N ASP A 99 -7.61 -4.37 1.84
CA ASP A 99 -6.24 -4.42 2.37
C ASP A 99 -5.65 -3.03 2.63
N LEU A 100 -5.98 -2.03 1.79
CA LEU A 100 -5.58 -0.64 2.00
C LEU A 100 -6.33 0.02 3.16
N GLU A 101 -7.61 -0.31 3.34
CA GLU A 101 -8.38 0.12 4.51
C GLU A 101 -7.77 -0.47 5.79
N ALA A 102 -7.42 -1.75 5.78
CA ALA A 102 -6.73 -2.40 6.87
C ALA A 102 -5.37 -1.74 7.15
N MET A 103 -4.59 -1.45 6.10
CA MET A 103 -3.32 -0.73 6.22
C MET A 103 -3.53 0.66 6.84
N ALA A 104 -4.48 1.42 6.34
CA ALA A 104 -4.78 2.77 6.83
C ALA A 104 -5.12 2.77 8.34
N LEU A 105 -5.99 1.85 8.78
CA LEU A 105 -6.32 1.67 10.20
C LEU A 105 -5.09 1.23 11.01
N GLY A 106 -4.26 0.35 10.46
CA GLY A 106 -3.03 -0.11 11.11
C GLY A 106 -2.02 1.00 11.33
N MET A 107 -1.89 1.95 10.38
CA MET A 107 -0.99 3.10 10.49
C MET A 107 -1.24 3.95 11.74
N LEU A 108 -2.50 4.05 12.19
CA LEU A 108 -2.88 4.79 13.39
C LEU A 108 -2.34 4.18 14.70
N HIS A 109 -1.82 2.97 14.64
CA HIS A 109 -1.39 2.18 15.80
C HIS A 109 0.11 1.83 15.78
N LEU A 110 0.85 2.36 14.80
CA LEU A 110 2.30 2.20 14.74
C LEU A 110 2.95 3.10 15.79
N SER A 111 4.02 2.61 16.39
CA SER A 111 4.90 3.40 17.25
C SER A 111 5.84 4.30 16.43
N ASP A 112 6.42 5.30 17.07
CA ASP A 112 7.27 6.27 16.37
C ASP A 112 8.53 5.62 15.77
N ASP A 113 9.04 4.54 16.33
CA ASP A 113 10.17 3.77 15.80
C ASP A 113 9.81 2.90 14.58
N GLU A 114 8.53 2.68 14.34
CA GLU A 114 8.01 2.00 13.14
C GLU A 114 7.67 2.97 11.99
N LEU A 115 7.87 4.27 12.20
CA LEU A 115 7.55 5.33 11.26
C LEU A 115 8.77 6.20 10.94
N LEU A 116 9.01 6.48 9.66
CA LEU A 116 10.02 7.41 9.21
C LEU A 116 9.38 8.68 8.68
N GLU A 117 9.61 9.84 9.32
CA GLU A 117 9.15 11.13 8.81
C GLU A 117 9.99 11.58 7.62
N LEU A 118 9.34 11.91 6.51
CA LEU A 118 9.97 12.35 5.27
C LEU A 118 9.93 13.88 5.09
N ASN A 119 9.05 14.59 5.81
CA ASN A 119 8.98 16.04 5.76
C ASN A 119 9.60 16.68 7.00
N PRO A 120 10.82 17.25 6.91
CA PRO A 120 11.50 17.84 8.07
C PRO A 120 10.79 19.08 8.64
N ASN A 121 9.86 19.67 7.90
CA ASN A 121 9.10 20.86 8.30
C ASN A 121 7.71 20.51 8.85
N ALA A 122 7.41 19.23 9.04
CA ALA A 122 6.11 18.76 9.48
C ALA A 122 5.68 19.36 10.82
N GLU A 123 4.43 19.79 10.89
CA GLU A 123 3.76 20.24 12.10
C GLU A 123 2.59 19.30 12.40
N ALA A 124 2.49 18.82 13.64
CA ALA A 124 1.39 17.95 14.04
C ALA A 124 0.07 18.74 14.00
N GLN A 125 -0.89 18.25 13.22
CA GLN A 125 -2.22 18.82 13.07
C GLN A 125 -3.29 17.72 13.15
N ALA A 126 -4.46 18.06 13.70
CA ALA A 126 -5.63 17.20 13.57
C ALA A 126 -6.26 17.41 12.18
N GLY A 127 -6.80 16.35 11.60
CA GLY A 127 -7.46 16.43 10.30
C GLY A 127 -7.50 15.09 9.58
N ASN A 128 -7.99 15.10 8.37
CA ASN A 128 -7.98 13.92 7.52
C ASN A 128 -6.54 13.44 7.27
N ILE A 129 -6.39 12.15 7.05
CA ILE A 129 -5.11 11.53 6.69
C ILE A 129 -5.27 10.84 5.33
N ALA A 130 -4.28 10.98 4.48
CA ALA A 130 -4.18 10.25 3.23
C ALA A 130 -3.25 9.05 3.38
N VAL A 131 -3.52 7.96 2.68
CA VAL A 131 -2.67 6.76 2.65
C VAL A 131 -2.38 6.40 1.20
N ILE A 132 -1.11 6.21 0.87
CA ILE A 132 -0.65 5.77 -0.45
C ILE A 132 0.34 4.62 -0.29
N ALA A 133 0.19 3.56 -1.07
CA ALA A 133 0.94 2.32 -0.86
C ALA A 133 1.38 1.68 -2.18
N PRO A 134 2.54 2.08 -2.73
CA PRO A 134 3.14 1.38 -3.86
C PRO A 134 3.62 -0.02 -3.48
N GLY A 135 3.14 -1.01 -4.23
CA GLY A 135 3.46 -2.43 -4.04
C GLY A 135 3.37 -3.18 -5.35
N THR A 136 2.73 -4.37 -5.38
CA THR A 136 2.38 -5.06 -6.64
C THR A 136 1.51 -4.16 -7.52
N GLY A 137 0.54 -3.46 -6.93
CA GLY A 137 -0.22 -2.36 -7.51
C GLY A 137 0.02 -1.05 -6.76
N LEU A 138 -0.87 -0.07 -6.96
CA LEU A 138 -0.89 1.19 -6.24
C LEU A 138 -2.19 1.31 -5.44
N GLY A 139 -2.11 1.15 -4.13
CA GLY A 139 -3.24 1.38 -3.25
C GLY A 139 -3.33 2.82 -2.74
N GLN A 140 -4.55 3.33 -2.60
CA GLN A 140 -4.84 4.59 -1.94
C GLN A 140 -6.04 4.42 -1.00
N ALA A 141 -6.01 5.08 0.14
CA ALA A 141 -7.13 5.13 1.09
C ALA A 141 -7.15 6.48 1.81
N LEU A 142 -8.26 6.81 2.41
CA LEU A 142 -8.42 8.03 3.20
C LEU A 142 -8.87 7.66 4.61
N LEU A 143 -8.46 8.47 5.58
CA LEU A 143 -8.97 8.44 6.95
C LEU A 143 -9.63 9.80 7.22
N PHE A 144 -10.95 9.80 7.23
CA PHE A 144 -11.76 10.98 7.54
C PHE A 144 -11.77 11.24 9.04
N TRP A 145 -11.46 12.47 9.43
CA TRP A 145 -11.47 12.92 10.81
C TRP A 145 -12.81 13.57 11.16
N ASP A 146 -13.56 13.00 12.09
CA ASP A 146 -14.87 13.53 12.53
C ASP A 146 -14.79 14.49 13.73
N GLY A 147 -13.56 14.79 14.19
CA GLY A 147 -13.29 15.58 15.38
C GLY A 147 -12.88 14.75 16.59
N TYR A 148 -13.07 13.43 16.56
CA TYR A 148 -12.78 12.51 17.66
C TYR A 148 -11.99 11.29 17.22
N ILE A 149 -12.38 10.66 16.11
CA ILE A 149 -11.76 9.44 15.59
C ILE A 149 -11.62 9.52 14.06
N HIS A 150 -10.74 8.68 13.51
CA HIS A 150 -10.60 8.51 12.07
C HIS A 150 -11.50 7.37 11.57
N HIS A 151 -12.22 7.64 10.47
CA HIS A 151 -13.03 6.66 9.74
C HIS A 151 -12.35 6.34 8.42
N SER A 152 -12.13 5.07 8.13
CA SER A 152 -11.53 4.64 6.86
C SER A 152 -12.51 4.79 5.69
N ILE A 153 -12.00 5.30 4.57
CA ILE A 153 -12.69 5.39 3.29
C ILE A 153 -11.84 4.65 2.26
N ALA A 154 -12.34 3.51 1.79
CA ALA A 154 -11.71 2.75 0.72
C ALA A 154 -11.82 3.52 -0.60
N THR A 155 -10.76 3.47 -1.43
CA THR A 155 -10.74 4.05 -2.76
C THR A 155 -10.03 3.13 -3.74
N GLU A 156 -10.25 3.32 -5.03
CA GLU A 156 -9.46 2.77 -6.14
C GLU A 156 -8.62 3.89 -6.80
N GLY A 157 -8.09 4.79 -5.97
CA GLY A 157 -7.38 6.00 -6.42
C GLY A 157 -6.12 5.72 -7.24
N GLY A 158 -5.47 4.56 -7.08
CA GLY A 158 -4.34 4.16 -7.91
C GLY A 158 -4.68 3.98 -9.39
N HIS A 159 -5.96 3.76 -9.69
CA HIS A 159 -6.48 3.63 -11.05
C HIS A 159 -6.93 4.97 -11.68
N THR A 160 -6.74 6.10 -10.99
CA THR A 160 -7.00 7.42 -11.60
C THR A 160 -5.96 7.75 -12.67
N ASP A 161 -6.34 8.64 -13.60
CA ASP A 161 -5.50 9.03 -14.73
C ASP A 161 -4.17 9.63 -14.28
N PHE A 162 -3.07 9.21 -14.93
CA PHE A 162 -1.77 9.83 -14.75
C PHE A 162 -1.77 11.26 -15.30
N ALA A 163 -1.42 12.23 -14.45
CA ALA A 163 -1.34 13.65 -14.78
C ALA A 163 0.12 14.12 -14.80
N PRO A 164 0.77 14.26 -15.98
CA PRO A 164 2.11 14.80 -16.13
C PRO A 164 2.25 16.22 -15.56
N VAL A 165 3.40 16.52 -14.96
CA VAL A 165 3.71 17.84 -14.40
C VAL A 165 4.84 18.57 -15.13
N ASN A 166 5.50 17.92 -16.09
CA ASN A 166 6.58 18.49 -16.91
C ASN A 166 6.73 17.73 -18.24
N ASN A 167 7.51 18.30 -19.16
CA ASN A 167 7.72 17.73 -20.51
C ASN A 167 8.26 16.29 -20.52
N ARG A 168 9.07 15.90 -19.52
CA ARG A 168 9.57 14.52 -19.41
C ARG A 168 8.43 13.55 -19.12
N GLN A 169 7.52 13.94 -18.27
CA GLN A 169 6.33 13.15 -17.93
C GLN A 169 5.28 13.18 -19.05
N ASP A 170 5.20 14.26 -19.86
CA ASP A 170 4.37 14.27 -21.09
C ASP A 170 4.84 13.20 -22.09
N LEU A 171 6.17 13.10 -22.30
CA LEU A 171 6.77 12.06 -23.14
C LEU A 171 6.57 10.65 -22.57
N LEU A 172 6.58 10.51 -21.24
CA LEU A 172 6.26 9.25 -20.56
C LEU A 172 4.78 8.86 -20.83
N LEU A 173 3.86 9.80 -20.68
CA LEU A 173 2.45 9.53 -20.94
C LEU A 173 2.22 9.12 -22.40
N GLU A 174 2.86 9.80 -23.37
CA GLU A 174 2.84 9.42 -24.78
C GLU A 174 3.34 7.97 -24.98
N TYR A 175 4.47 7.63 -24.37
CA TYR A 175 5.03 6.28 -24.42
C TYR A 175 4.08 5.24 -23.81
N LEU A 176 3.52 5.51 -22.64
CA LEU A 176 2.60 4.59 -21.97
C LEU A 176 1.28 4.41 -22.73
N ARG A 177 0.76 5.44 -23.42
CA ARG A 177 -0.40 5.32 -24.30
C ARG A 177 -0.16 4.36 -25.47
N SER A 178 1.07 4.19 -25.93
CA SER A 178 1.38 3.17 -26.94
C SER A 178 1.26 1.74 -26.40
N LEU A 179 1.40 1.54 -25.09
CA LEU A 179 1.25 0.24 -24.41
C LEU A 179 -0.18 0.04 -23.89
N TYR A 180 -0.83 1.11 -23.46
CA TYR A 180 -2.16 1.15 -22.83
C TYR A 180 -3.03 2.22 -23.52
N PRO A 181 -3.57 1.94 -24.72
CA PRO A 181 -4.27 2.95 -25.53
C PRO A 181 -5.51 3.55 -24.85
N ASP A 182 -6.22 2.73 -24.07
CA ASP A 182 -7.49 3.12 -23.47
C ASP A 182 -7.32 3.93 -22.19
N HIS A 183 -6.31 3.58 -21.34
CA HIS A 183 -6.18 4.18 -20.04
C HIS A 183 -4.78 4.04 -19.45
N VAL A 184 -4.17 5.14 -19.03
CA VAL A 184 -2.90 5.17 -18.31
C VAL A 184 -3.14 5.67 -16.89
N SER A 185 -3.18 4.75 -15.92
CA SER A 185 -3.33 5.07 -14.51
C SER A 185 -1.99 5.37 -13.83
N TYR A 186 -2.05 5.98 -12.63
CA TYR A 186 -0.87 6.09 -11.77
C TYR A 186 -0.27 4.72 -11.42
N GLU A 187 -1.08 3.69 -11.26
CA GLU A 187 -0.60 2.33 -10.98
C GLU A 187 0.34 1.79 -12.06
N ARG A 188 0.14 2.15 -13.35
CA ARG A 188 1.05 1.77 -14.43
C ARG A 188 2.48 2.27 -14.25
N ILE A 189 2.67 3.24 -13.31
CA ILE A 189 3.94 3.90 -13.00
C ILE A 189 4.38 3.59 -11.58
N LEU A 190 3.49 3.77 -10.60
CA LEU A 190 3.78 3.70 -9.17
C LEU A 190 3.50 2.30 -8.59
N SER A 191 4.04 1.27 -9.24
CA SER A 191 3.91 -0.13 -8.82
C SER A 191 5.16 -0.91 -9.18
N GLY A 192 5.21 -2.20 -8.82
CA GLY A 192 6.32 -3.07 -9.20
C GLY A 192 6.57 -3.04 -10.70
N ILE A 193 5.55 -3.29 -11.53
CA ILE A 193 5.70 -3.26 -13.00
C ILE A 193 6.06 -1.86 -13.52
N GLY A 194 5.74 -0.81 -12.77
CA GLY A 194 6.08 0.57 -13.11
C GLY A 194 7.57 0.79 -13.29
N PHE A 195 8.42 0.12 -12.50
CA PHE A 195 9.88 0.20 -12.70
C PHE A 195 10.29 -0.27 -14.08
N SER A 196 9.74 -1.36 -14.60
CA SER A 196 9.98 -1.82 -15.96
C SER A 196 9.51 -0.81 -17.01
N HIS A 197 8.30 -0.25 -16.85
CA HIS A 197 7.77 0.75 -17.79
C HIS A 197 8.66 2.01 -17.84
N LEU A 198 9.04 2.51 -16.67
CA LEU A 198 9.92 3.68 -16.56
C LEU A 198 11.30 3.41 -17.16
N TYR A 199 11.90 2.25 -16.85
CA TYR A 199 13.21 1.86 -17.38
C TYR A 199 13.19 1.76 -18.91
N ASP A 200 12.19 1.08 -19.46
CA ASP A 200 12.05 0.92 -20.91
C ASP A 200 11.82 2.28 -21.60
N PHE A 201 11.03 3.18 -20.98
CA PHE A 201 10.90 4.56 -21.44
C PHE A 201 12.22 5.32 -21.43
N ILE A 202 13.00 5.26 -20.34
CA ILE A 202 14.30 5.93 -20.21
C ILE A 202 15.26 5.47 -21.31
N CYS A 203 15.32 4.17 -21.58
CA CYS A 203 16.13 3.58 -22.62
C CYS A 203 15.63 3.95 -24.04
N ALA A 204 14.34 3.81 -24.31
CA ALA A 204 13.72 4.10 -25.62
C ALA A 204 13.89 5.56 -26.04
N LYS A 205 13.73 6.50 -25.10
CA LYS A 205 13.93 7.94 -25.36
C LYS A 205 15.40 8.38 -25.23
N LYS A 206 16.33 7.45 -24.97
CA LYS A 206 17.79 7.69 -24.83
C LYS A 206 18.11 8.75 -23.75
N ILE A 207 17.31 8.83 -22.69
CA ILE A 207 17.53 9.75 -21.57
C ILE A 207 18.79 9.33 -20.80
N ALA A 208 18.94 8.03 -20.56
CA ALA A 208 20.18 7.43 -20.08
C ALA A 208 20.40 6.07 -20.77
N GLN A 209 21.65 5.66 -20.87
CA GLN A 209 22.01 4.34 -21.38
C GLN A 209 22.34 3.42 -20.22
N PRO A 210 21.89 2.16 -20.25
CA PRO A 210 22.27 1.18 -19.24
C PRO A 210 23.78 0.93 -19.28
N SER A 211 24.40 0.87 -18.11
CA SER A 211 25.81 0.43 -17.95
C SER A 211 25.88 -1.07 -17.68
N ILE A 212 24.81 -1.66 -17.18
CA ILE A 212 24.66 -3.09 -16.90
C ILE A 212 23.46 -3.60 -17.71
N LEU A 213 23.57 -4.81 -18.25
CA LEU A 213 22.46 -5.45 -18.95
C LEU A 213 21.40 -5.89 -17.92
N VAL A 214 20.30 -5.16 -17.85
CA VAL A 214 19.15 -5.55 -17.03
C VAL A 214 18.42 -6.71 -17.72
N PRO A 215 18.24 -7.85 -17.04
CA PRO A 215 17.59 -9.01 -17.63
C PRO A 215 16.19 -8.65 -18.16
N GLN A 216 15.80 -9.28 -19.26
CA GLN A 216 14.40 -9.23 -19.70
C GLN A 216 13.53 -9.95 -18.65
N LEU A 217 12.24 -9.57 -18.57
CA LEU A 217 11.27 -10.24 -17.71
C LEU A 217 11.27 -11.75 -18.01
N SER A 218 11.62 -12.54 -17.01
CA SER A 218 11.47 -13.99 -17.01
C SER A 218 10.84 -14.41 -15.67
N ASP A 219 10.17 -15.55 -15.64
CA ASP A 219 9.51 -16.07 -14.43
C ASP A 219 10.49 -16.37 -13.26
N ALA A 220 11.79 -16.41 -13.56
CA ALA A 220 12.84 -16.74 -12.59
C ALA A 220 13.56 -15.50 -12.01
N VAL A 221 13.35 -14.30 -12.55
CA VAL A 221 14.07 -13.08 -12.14
C VAL A 221 13.11 -11.91 -12.03
N ASP A 222 13.04 -11.30 -10.84
CA ASP A 222 12.29 -10.07 -10.62
C ASP A 222 13.04 -8.86 -11.19
N ARG A 223 12.80 -8.58 -12.47
CA ARG A 223 13.39 -7.44 -13.19
C ARG A 223 13.14 -6.12 -12.45
N ASN A 224 11.96 -5.94 -11.86
CA ASN A 224 11.59 -4.70 -11.20
C ASN A 224 12.42 -4.46 -9.93
N ALA A 225 12.64 -5.51 -9.15
CA ALA A 225 13.52 -5.45 -7.98
C ALA A 225 14.97 -5.14 -8.37
N ILE A 226 15.48 -5.73 -9.46
CA ILE A 226 16.82 -5.46 -9.98
C ILE A 226 16.97 -3.99 -10.38
N ILE A 227 16.03 -3.44 -11.16
CA ILE A 227 16.05 -2.03 -11.57
C ILE A 227 16.07 -1.12 -10.35
N SER A 228 15.19 -1.37 -9.38
CA SER A 228 15.10 -0.60 -8.15
C SER A 228 16.40 -0.67 -7.34
N GLN A 229 16.98 -1.87 -7.17
CA GLN A 229 18.22 -2.10 -6.44
C GLN A 229 19.40 -1.36 -7.09
N LEU A 230 19.61 -1.55 -8.40
CA LEU A 230 20.72 -0.88 -9.13
C LEU A 230 20.55 0.66 -9.12
N GLY A 231 19.31 1.15 -9.09
CA GLY A 231 19.02 2.57 -8.92
C GLY A 231 19.44 3.10 -7.55
N VAL A 232 19.12 2.36 -6.47
CA VAL A 232 19.52 2.69 -5.09
C VAL A 232 21.03 2.60 -4.90
N GLU A 233 21.68 1.56 -5.45
CA GLU A 233 23.13 1.37 -5.40
C GLU A 233 23.90 2.41 -6.24
N GLY A 234 23.24 3.11 -7.15
CA GLY A 234 23.86 4.11 -8.01
C GLY A 234 24.81 3.52 -9.08
N THR A 235 24.66 2.24 -9.42
CA THR A 235 25.59 1.49 -10.28
C THR A 235 25.21 1.51 -11.76
N ASP A 236 23.93 1.77 -12.09
CA ASP A 236 23.44 1.84 -13.47
C ASP A 236 22.70 3.16 -13.74
N LYS A 237 23.12 3.90 -14.77
CA LYS A 237 22.58 5.23 -15.07
C LYS A 237 21.10 5.21 -15.46
N ALA A 238 20.65 4.20 -16.19
CA ALA A 238 19.24 4.09 -16.58
C ALA A 238 18.37 3.74 -15.36
N CYS A 239 18.85 2.89 -14.46
CA CYS A 239 18.18 2.55 -13.21
C CYS A 239 18.10 3.75 -12.24
N ILE A 240 19.17 4.57 -12.14
CA ILE A 240 19.18 5.82 -11.35
C ILE A 240 18.09 6.77 -11.86
N GLU A 241 18.03 7.02 -13.17
CA GLU A 241 17.04 7.91 -13.77
C GLU A 241 15.60 7.37 -13.65
N THR A 242 15.45 6.03 -13.69
CA THR A 242 14.19 5.33 -13.44
C THR A 242 13.71 5.58 -12.01
N LEU A 243 14.57 5.36 -11.03
CA LEU A 243 14.25 5.56 -9.62
C LEU A 243 13.90 7.03 -9.32
N LYS A 244 14.67 7.98 -9.85
CA LYS A 244 14.36 9.41 -9.71
C LYS A 244 13.00 9.77 -10.26
N LEU A 245 12.64 9.27 -11.46
CA LEU A 245 11.34 9.55 -12.08
C LEU A 245 10.20 8.91 -11.29
N PHE A 246 10.38 7.69 -10.76
CA PHE A 246 9.42 7.04 -9.86
C PHE A 246 9.17 7.89 -8.61
N VAL A 247 10.22 8.34 -7.94
CA VAL A 247 10.16 9.13 -6.70
C VAL A 247 9.52 10.51 -6.96
N GLU A 248 9.85 11.16 -8.07
CA GLU A 248 9.25 12.42 -8.49
C GLU A 248 7.73 12.29 -8.69
N ILE A 249 7.29 11.27 -9.43
CA ILE A 249 5.86 11.03 -9.68
C ILE A 249 5.14 10.62 -8.40
N LEU A 250 5.77 9.81 -7.54
CA LEU A 250 5.20 9.44 -6.24
C LEU A 250 4.98 10.67 -5.36
N GLY A 251 5.95 11.59 -5.28
CA GLY A 251 5.80 12.85 -4.56
C GLY A 251 4.65 13.69 -5.11
N ALA A 252 4.57 13.84 -6.44
CA ALA A 252 3.52 14.62 -7.09
C ALA A 252 2.12 14.05 -6.82
N GLU A 253 1.93 12.72 -6.90
CA GLU A 253 0.64 12.08 -6.64
C GLU A 253 0.28 12.09 -5.14
N THR A 254 1.27 11.90 -4.26
CA THR A 254 1.06 12.09 -2.82
C THR A 254 0.55 13.49 -2.49
N GLY A 255 1.10 14.53 -3.13
CA GLY A 255 0.60 15.90 -3.02
C GLY A 255 -0.81 16.09 -3.60
N ASN A 256 -1.15 15.43 -4.71
CA ASN A 256 -2.49 15.44 -5.27
C ASN A 256 -3.51 14.82 -4.30
N LEU A 257 -3.18 13.66 -3.74
CA LEU A 257 -4.02 12.95 -2.78
C LEU A 257 -4.25 13.79 -1.51
N THR A 258 -3.19 14.44 -1.00
CA THR A 258 -3.26 15.36 0.13
C THR A 258 -4.22 16.52 -0.12
N LEU A 259 -4.18 17.13 -1.31
CA LEU A 259 -5.08 18.22 -1.68
C LEU A 259 -6.52 17.75 -1.86
N LYS A 260 -6.74 16.61 -2.53
CA LYS A 260 -8.07 16.03 -2.77
C LYS A 260 -8.82 15.71 -1.47
N SER A 261 -8.09 15.27 -0.44
CA SER A 261 -8.65 14.89 0.86
C SER A 261 -8.50 15.96 1.94
N LEU A 262 -7.82 17.07 1.64
CA LEU A 262 -7.39 18.06 2.63
C LEU A 262 -6.74 17.38 3.85
N ALA A 263 -5.74 16.53 3.59
CA ALA A 263 -5.10 15.67 4.60
C ALA A 263 -4.14 16.47 5.48
N THR A 264 -4.67 17.39 6.28
CA THR A 264 -3.87 18.18 7.23
C THR A 264 -3.36 17.35 8.41
N GLY A 265 -4.02 16.23 8.73
CA GLY A 265 -3.57 15.26 9.73
C GLY A 265 -2.34 14.45 9.29
N GLY A 266 -1.98 14.53 8.01
CA GLY A 266 -0.76 13.90 7.49
C GLY A 266 -1.01 12.93 6.35
N VAL A 267 0.09 12.35 5.89
CA VAL A 267 0.10 11.28 4.89
C VAL A 267 0.86 10.09 5.46
N PHE A 268 0.30 8.91 5.28
CA PHE A 268 1.04 7.66 5.47
C PHE A 268 1.42 7.04 4.13
N ILE A 269 2.68 6.63 4.01
CA ILE A 269 3.20 5.86 2.90
C ILE A 269 3.39 4.42 3.38
N GLY A 270 2.78 3.48 2.67
CA GLY A 270 2.89 2.05 2.93
C GLY A 270 3.41 1.28 1.72
N GLY A 271 3.10 -0.02 1.68
CA GLY A 271 3.49 -0.90 0.58
C GLY A 271 4.92 -1.41 0.65
N GLY A 272 5.22 -2.41 -0.18
CA GLY A 272 6.50 -3.11 -0.13
C GLY A 272 7.64 -2.41 -0.86
N ILE A 273 7.39 -1.38 -1.66
CA ILE A 273 8.42 -0.71 -2.46
C ILE A 273 9.18 0.34 -1.64
N CYS A 274 8.44 1.25 -0.98
CA CYS A 274 9.03 2.44 -0.36
C CYS A 274 10.08 2.15 0.72
N PRO A 275 9.96 1.11 1.56
CA PRO A 275 11.02 0.75 2.51
C PRO A 275 12.35 0.36 1.86
N ASN A 276 12.34 -0.09 0.61
CA ASN A 276 13.56 -0.48 -0.11
C ASN A 276 14.24 0.69 -0.85
N ILE A 277 13.60 1.87 -0.92
CA ILE A 277 14.11 3.06 -1.64
C ILE A 277 14.19 4.29 -0.73
N ILE A 278 14.35 4.11 0.59
CA ILE A 278 14.36 5.19 1.60
C ILE A 278 15.35 6.29 1.24
N THR A 279 16.57 5.94 0.82
CA THR A 279 17.59 6.92 0.44
C THR A 279 17.15 7.83 -0.68
N ALA A 280 16.43 7.30 -1.68
CA ALA A 280 15.89 8.08 -2.78
C ALA A 280 14.67 8.93 -2.38
N LEU A 281 13.89 8.48 -1.39
CA LEU A 281 12.79 9.28 -0.84
C LEU A 281 13.29 10.48 -0.02
N GLN A 282 14.50 10.39 0.55
CA GLN A 282 15.11 11.42 1.40
C GLN A 282 16.07 12.36 0.64
N ASP A 283 16.33 12.16 -0.66
CA ASP A 283 17.26 12.97 -1.45
C ASP A 283 16.70 14.35 -1.88
N GLY A 284 15.46 14.67 -1.52
CA GLY A 284 14.78 15.93 -1.79
C GLY A 284 13.83 15.89 -2.98
N VAL A 285 13.99 14.99 -3.95
CA VAL A 285 13.14 14.91 -5.15
C VAL A 285 11.67 14.64 -4.79
N PHE A 286 11.44 13.72 -3.86
CA PHE A 286 10.09 13.39 -3.39
C PHE A 286 9.38 14.60 -2.77
N ILE A 287 10.04 15.26 -1.81
CA ILE A 287 9.42 16.35 -1.06
C ILE A 287 9.22 17.61 -1.92
N ASP A 288 10.12 17.87 -2.86
CA ASP A 288 9.98 18.97 -3.80
C ASP A 288 8.78 18.76 -4.74
N ALA A 289 8.63 17.54 -5.29
CA ALA A 289 7.49 17.19 -6.13
C ALA A 289 6.16 17.20 -5.35
N PHE A 290 6.16 16.73 -4.10
CA PHE A 290 5.01 16.78 -3.19
C PHE A 290 4.54 18.22 -2.99
N LYS A 291 5.46 19.14 -2.70
CA LYS A 291 5.17 20.56 -2.42
C LYS A 291 4.87 21.38 -3.67
N ALA A 292 5.22 20.93 -4.87
CA ALA A 292 5.05 21.67 -6.12
C ALA A 292 3.57 21.83 -6.52
N LYS A 293 2.77 22.49 -5.67
CA LYS A 293 1.32 22.72 -5.84
C LYS A 293 0.95 24.20 -5.86
N GLY A 294 1.84 25.04 -6.38
CA GLY A 294 1.60 26.48 -6.55
C GLY A 294 1.24 27.16 -5.24
N ARG A 295 0.10 27.85 -5.17
CA ARG A 295 -0.35 28.57 -3.96
C ARG A 295 -0.54 27.70 -2.72
N PHE A 296 -0.64 26.40 -2.84
CA PHE A 296 -0.78 25.46 -1.73
C PHE A 296 0.55 24.92 -1.18
N ASN A 297 1.68 25.38 -1.73
CA ASN A 297 3.01 24.98 -1.28
C ASN A 297 3.18 25.18 0.25
N ALA A 298 2.81 26.34 0.78
CA ALA A 298 2.93 26.64 2.20
C ALA A 298 2.08 25.72 3.11
N LEU A 299 0.93 25.24 2.63
CA LEU A 299 0.12 24.25 3.34
C LEU A 299 0.84 22.91 3.36
N LEU A 300 1.30 22.45 2.19
CA LEU A 300 1.93 21.13 2.05
C LEU A 300 3.29 21.08 2.75
N ASP A 301 3.99 22.19 2.86
CA ASP A 301 5.27 22.26 3.58
C ASP A 301 5.16 21.84 5.06
N LYS A 302 3.97 21.93 5.65
CA LYS A 302 3.72 21.59 7.05
C LYS A 302 3.09 20.22 7.26
N VAL A 303 2.67 19.53 6.21
CA VAL A 303 2.02 18.23 6.31
C VAL A 303 3.04 17.14 6.66
N SER A 304 2.78 16.39 7.73
CA SER A 304 3.59 15.21 8.09
C SER A 304 3.45 14.12 7.03
N ILE A 305 4.56 13.50 6.64
CA ILE A 305 4.59 12.39 5.69
C ILE A 305 5.38 11.24 6.30
N LYS A 306 4.69 10.23 6.78
CA LYS A 306 5.27 9.12 7.50
C LYS A 306 5.30 7.84 6.67
N LEU A 307 6.49 7.30 6.45
CA LEU A 307 6.68 5.99 5.83
C LEU A 307 6.59 4.90 6.90
N SER A 308 5.73 3.90 6.71
CA SER A 308 5.69 2.72 7.56
C SER A 308 6.88 1.80 7.27
N LEU A 309 7.58 1.42 8.34
CA LEU A 309 8.65 0.43 8.31
C LEU A 309 8.16 -0.97 8.74
N ASN A 310 6.90 -1.08 9.18
CA ASN A 310 6.33 -2.34 9.66
C ASN A 310 5.54 -3.06 8.54
N PRO A 311 6.02 -4.22 8.03
CA PRO A 311 5.34 -4.97 6.98
C PRO A 311 4.02 -5.64 7.44
N ARG A 312 3.71 -5.59 8.73
CA ARG A 312 2.50 -6.17 9.34
C ARG A 312 1.39 -5.13 9.54
N THR A 313 1.56 -3.91 9.06
CA THR A 313 0.58 -2.83 9.23
C THR A 313 -0.85 -3.22 8.84
N PRO A 314 -1.12 -3.93 7.71
CA PRO A 314 -2.49 -4.35 7.38
C PRO A 314 -3.09 -5.34 8.40
N LEU A 315 -2.27 -6.27 8.91
CA LEU A 315 -2.72 -7.19 9.96
C LEU A 315 -3.04 -6.43 11.25
N LEU A 316 -2.22 -5.44 11.62
CA LEU A 316 -2.45 -4.60 12.80
C LEU A 316 -3.80 -3.87 12.70
N GLY A 317 -4.16 -3.34 11.53
CA GLY A 317 -5.46 -2.73 11.30
C GLY A 317 -6.62 -3.71 11.48
N ALA A 318 -6.49 -4.93 10.97
CA ALA A 318 -7.48 -5.99 11.20
C ALA A 318 -7.60 -6.37 12.69
N ILE A 319 -6.47 -6.46 13.41
CA ILE A 319 -6.42 -6.72 14.86
C ILE A 319 -7.15 -5.62 15.65
N LYS A 320 -6.96 -4.37 15.27
CA LYS A 320 -7.48 -3.20 15.97
C LYS A 320 -8.92 -2.84 15.62
N TYR A 321 -9.49 -3.47 14.60
CA TYR A 321 -10.83 -3.13 14.11
C TYR A 321 -11.93 -3.27 15.17
N PHE A 322 -11.82 -4.25 16.07
CA PHE A 322 -12.79 -4.52 17.16
C PHE A 322 -12.20 -4.24 18.57
N SER A 323 -11.08 -3.51 18.65
CA SER A 323 -10.43 -3.21 19.94
C SER A 323 -11.06 -2.03 20.67
#